data_5b36814d47ca44300737900265ab2ec0
#
_entry.id   5b36814d47ca44300737900265ab2ec0
#
_cell.length_a   1.000
_cell.length_b   1.000
_cell.length_c   1.000
_cell.angle_alpha   90.00
_cell.angle_beta   90.00
_cell.angle_gamma   90.00
#
_symmetry.space_group_name_H-M   'P 1'
#
loop_
_entity.id
_entity.type
_entity.pdbx_description
1 polymer ?
#
loop_
_entity_poly.entity_id
_entity_poly.type
_entity_poly.pdbx_seq_one_letter_code
_entity_poly.pdbx_strand_id
1 'polypeptide(L)'
;MAVIAVWQCDRDGTMFQDKKEAEEYDKMLELAENITALLSHHVSGGTSEHNEAVGLFLAKHRDLLARACKGKPELLLEEIASPEPATAKVTHLAAKA
;
A
#
# COMPACT_ATOMS: atom_id res chain seq x y z
N MET A 1 -25.86 -2.56 28.58
CA MET A 1 -24.57 -2.06 28.25
C MET A 1 -23.77 -3.11 27.51
N ALA A 2 -23.13 -2.76 26.43
CA ALA A 2 -22.40 -3.72 25.61
C ALA A 2 -20.92 -3.56 25.84
N VAL A 3 -20.19 -4.68 25.76
CA VAL A 3 -18.76 -4.66 25.86
C VAL A 3 -18.21 -5.03 24.47
N ILE A 4 -17.34 -4.22 23.95
CA ILE A 4 -16.79 -4.41 22.62
C ILE A 4 -15.31 -4.68 22.73
N ALA A 5 -14.86 -5.77 22.11
CA ALA A 5 -13.44 -6.05 22.04
C ALA A 5 -12.85 -5.33 20.83
N VAL A 6 -11.67 -4.75 21.01
CA VAL A 6 -10.97 -4.11 19.91
C VAL A 6 -9.53 -4.62 19.89
N TRP A 7 -8.92 -4.57 18.72
CA TRP A 7 -7.54 -4.99 18.53
C TRP A 7 -6.77 -3.79 18.01
N GLN A 8 -5.67 -3.49 18.64
CA GLN A 8 -4.87 -2.32 18.29
C GLN A 8 -3.60 -2.77 17.61
N CYS A 9 -3.31 -2.15 16.46
CA CYS A 9 -2.03 -2.37 15.79
C CYS A 9 -0.97 -1.59 16.57
N ASP A 10 0.03 -2.28 17.06
CA ASP A 10 1.03 -1.61 17.90
C ASP A 10 2.05 -0.83 17.10
N ARG A 11 2.01 -0.89 15.77
CA ARG A 11 2.92 -0.09 14.96
C ARG A 11 2.48 1.36 14.85
N ASP A 12 1.17 1.61 14.79
CA ASP A 12 0.70 2.98 14.64
C ASP A 12 -0.52 3.29 15.51
N GLY A 13 -0.98 2.35 16.31
CA GLY A 13 -2.08 2.60 17.22
C GLY A 13 -3.46 2.50 16.62
N THR A 14 -3.57 2.15 15.35
CA THR A 14 -4.89 2.02 14.71
C THR A 14 -5.69 0.90 15.38
N MET A 15 -6.98 1.15 15.59
CA MET A 15 -7.85 0.21 16.29
C MET A 15 -8.80 -0.45 15.32
N PHE A 16 -9.07 -1.72 15.55
CA PHE A 16 -9.99 -2.49 14.73
C PHE A 16 -10.93 -3.28 15.64
N GLN A 17 -12.13 -3.49 15.16
CA GLN A 17 -13.07 -4.35 15.88
C GLN A 17 -12.97 -5.80 15.44
N ASP A 18 -12.31 -6.06 14.34
CA ASP A 18 -12.14 -7.40 13.80
C ASP A 18 -10.67 -7.78 13.92
N LYS A 19 -10.39 -8.88 14.61
CA LYS A 19 -9.03 -9.33 14.83
C LYS A 19 -8.32 -9.62 13.50
N LYS A 20 -9.02 -10.21 12.56
CA LYS A 20 -8.42 -10.54 11.27
C LYS A 20 -7.99 -9.28 10.53
N GLU A 21 -8.82 -8.24 10.57
CA GLU A 21 -8.47 -6.99 9.93
C GLU A 21 -7.25 -6.36 10.59
N ALA A 22 -7.17 -6.44 11.91
CA ALA A 22 -6.03 -5.90 12.63
C ALA A 22 -4.75 -6.63 12.23
N GLU A 23 -4.83 -7.94 12.12
CA GLU A 23 -3.65 -8.73 11.73
C GLU A 23 -3.22 -8.46 10.31
N GLU A 24 -4.20 -8.30 9.40
CA GLU A 24 -3.86 -8.00 8.01
C GLU A 24 -3.28 -6.61 7.88
N TYR A 25 -3.78 -5.67 8.66
CA TYR A 25 -3.22 -4.32 8.64
C TYR A 25 -1.77 -4.33 9.14
N ASP A 26 -1.51 -5.08 10.21
CA ASP A 26 -0.15 -5.18 10.74
C ASP A 26 0.80 -5.81 9.71
N LYS A 27 0.34 -6.84 9.02
CA LYS A 27 1.16 -7.47 7.99
C LYS A 27 1.39 -6.54 6.82
N MET A 28 0.41 -5.72 6.48
CA MET A 28 0.58 -4.74 5.42
C MET A 28 1.66 -3.74 5.80
N LEU A 29 1.66 -3.27 7.05
CA LEU A 29 2.69 -2.33 7.49
C LEU A 29 4.06 -2.99 7.54
N GLU A 30 4.12 -4.26 7.93
CA GLU A 30 5.38 -4.98 7.92
C GLU A 30 5.92 -5.10 6.50
N LEU A 31 5.05 -5.40 5.54
CA LEU A 31 5.46 -5.46 4.15
C LEU A 31 5.96 -4.10 3.68
N ALA A 32 5.28 -3.02 4.08
CA ALA A 32 5.72 -1.68 3.71
C ALA A 32 7.12 -1.40 4.24
N GLU A 33 7.40 -1.80 5.47
CA GLU A 33 8.73 -1.61 6.04
C GLU A 33 9.79 -2.38 5.27
N ASN A 34 9.46 -3.60 4.89
CA ASN A 34 10.42 -4.42 4.16
C ASN A 34 10.67 -3.89 2.76
N ILE A 35 9.64 -3.38 2.09
CA ILE A 35 9.83 -2.75 0.79
C ILE A 35 10.69 -1.50 0.92
N THR A 36 10.43 -0.71 1.96
CA THR A 36 11.22 0.49 2.21
C THR A 36 12.70 0.13 2.38
N ALA A 37 12.98 -0.92 3.17
CA ALA A 37 14.36 -1.35 3.37
C ALA A 37 14.97 -1.85 2.07
N LEU A 38 14.21 -2.59 1.29
CA LEU A 38 14.69 -3.08 0.00
C LEU A 38 15.08 -1.92 -0.91
N LEU A 39 14.23 -0.91 -0.99
CA LEU A 39 14.53 0.24 -1.82
C LEU A 39 15.73 1.00 -1.31
N SER A 40 15.84 1.16 0.00
CA SER A 40 16.96 1.91 0.57
C SER A 40 18.29 1.23 0.33
N HIS A 41 18.29 -0.10 0.29
CA HIS A 41 19.54 -0.84 0.12
C HIS A 41 19.89 -1.09 -1.34
N HIS A 42 18.92 -1.13 -2.23
CA HIS A 42 19.17 -1.60 -3.58
C HIS A 42 18.84 -0.59 -4.68
N VAL A 43 18.12 0.47 -4.37
CA VAL A 43 17.75 1.47 -5.36
C VAL A 43 18.28 2.81 -4.87
N SER A 44 19.23 3.37 -5.58
CA SER A 44 19.82 4.63 -5.16
C SER A 44 18.98 5.79 -5.69
N GLY A 45 19.13 6.94 -5.06
CA GLY A 45 18.54 8.17 -5.54
C GLY A 45 17.27 8.59 -4.83
N GLY A 46 16.67 7.73 -4.02
CA GLY A 46 15.48 8.10 -3.29
C GLY A 46 15.79 8.55 -1.87
N THR A 47 14.98 9.45 -1.34
CA THR A 47 15.08 9.79 0.07
C THR A 47 14.38 8.73 0.90
N SER A 48 14.66 8.71 2.21
CA SER A 48 13.96 7.74 3.05
C SER A 48 12.46 8.00 3.09
N GLU A 49 12.05 9.27 3.05
CA GLU A 49 10.63 9.59 3.01
C GLU A 49 9.99 9.10 1.73
N HIS A 50 10.66 9.26 0.61
CA HIS A 50 10.15 8.78 -0.66
C HIS A 50 10.03 7.26 -0.64
N ASN A 51 11.05 6.58 -0.14
CA ASN A 51 11.04 5.12 -0.08
C ASN A 51 9.92 4.61 0.81
N GLU A 52 9.65 5.30 1.91
CA GLU A 52 8.54 4.92 2.79
C GLU A 52 7.21 5.09 2.10
N ALA A 53 7.04 6.17 1.35
CA ALA A 53 5.79 6.40 0.62
C ALA A 53 5.58 5.33 -0.43
N VAL A 54 6.63 4.96 -1.17
CA VAL A 54 6.53 3.90 -2.17
C VAL A 54 6.23 2.56 -1.51
N GLY A 55 6.91 2.27 -0.40
CA GLY A 55 6.69 1.02 0.30
C GLY A 55 5.26 0.87 0.77
N LEU A 56 4.72 1.93 1.36
CA LEU A 56 3.34 1.90 1.84
C LEU A 56 2.35 1.76 0.68
N PHE A 57 2.58 2.50 -0.40
CA PHE A 57 1.70 2.43 -1.56
C PHE A 57 1.67 1.01 -2.13
N LEU A 58 2.83 0.40 -2.30
CA LEU A 58 2.88 -0.95 -2.85
C LEU A 58 2.27 -1.97 -1.89
N ALA A 59 2.48 -1.80 -0.60
CA ALA A 59 1.93 -2.73 0.37
C ALA A 59 0.40 -2.66 0.39
N LYS A 60 -0.15 -1.46 0.24
CA LYS A 60 -1.61 -1.32 0.21
C LYS A 60 -2.22 -1.98 -1.03
N HIS A 61 -1.44 -2.13 -2.08
CA HIS A 61 -1.92 -2.75 -3.32
C HIS A 61 -1.28 -4.11 -3.55
N ARG A 62 -0.94 -4.81 -2.46
CA ARG A 62 -0.19 -6.06 -2.58
C ARG A 62 -0.92 -7.15 -3.35
N ASP A 63 -2.26 -7.20 -3.23
CA ASP A 63 -3.01 -8.21 -3.94
C ASP A 63 -2.98 -7.96 -5.44
N LEU A 64 -3.13 -6.71 -5.85
CA LEU A 64 -3.03 -6.34 -7.25
C LEU A 64 -1.64 -6.61 -7.78
N LEU A 65 -0.64 -6.26 -6.99
CA LEU A 65 0.75 -6.47 -7.38
C LEU A 65 1.04 -7.96 -7.57
N ALA A 66 0.52 -8.80 -6.67
CA ALA A 66 0.71 -10.24 -6.79
C ALA A 66 0.10 -10.77 -8.07
N ARG A 67 -1.10 -10.30 -8.41
CA ARG A 67 -1.76 -10.74 -9.64
C ARG A 67 -0.98 -10.28 -10.87
N ALA A 68 -0.47 -9.05 -10.83
CA ALA A 68 0.32 -8.53 -11.94
C ALA A 68 1.59 -9.35 -12.13
N CYS A 69 2.22 -9.76 -11.03
CA CYS A 69 3.43 -10.56 -11.10
C CYS A 69 3.17 -11.94 -11.69
N LYS A 70 1.95 -12.42 -11.61
CA LYS A 70 1.64 -13.74 -12.12
C LYS A 70 1.39 -13.79 -13.62
N GLY A 71 1.50 -12.66 -14.30
CA GLY A 71 1.42 -12.67 -15.74
C GLY A 71 0.52 -11.62 -16.36
N LYS A 72 -0.02 -10.73 -15.54
CA LYS A 72 -0.88 -9.66 -16.05
C LYS A 72 -0.37 -8.30 -15.59
N PRO A 73 0.82 -7.90 -16.01
CA PRO A 73 1.39 -6.64 -15.53
C PRO A 73 0.56 -5.41 -15.87
N GLU A 74 -0.26 -5.48 -16.89
CA GLU A 74 -1.10 -4.35 -17.26
C GLU A 74 -2.14 -4.01 -16.18
N LEU A 75 -2.42 -4.94 -15.26
CA LEU A 75 -3.36 -4.65 -14.18
C LEU A 75 -2.88 -3.49 -13.32
N LEU A 76 -1.58 -3.30 -13.22
CA LEU A 76 -1.04 -2.22 -12.40
C LEU A 76 -1.49 -0.87 -12.91
N LEU A 77 -1.59 -0.70 -14.22
CA LEU A 77 -2.01 0.56 -14.78
C LEU A 77 -3.53 0.70 -14.77
N GLU A 78 -4.22 -0.39 -14.96
CA GLU A 78 -5.68 -0.31 -15.09
C GLU A 78 -6.37 -0.04 -13.78
N GLU A 79 -6.00 -0.74 -12.71
CA GLU A 79 -6.74 -0.63 -11.47
C GLU A 79 -6.26 0.50 -10.57
N ILE A 80 -4.96 0.71 -10.51
CA ILE A 80 -4.46 1.76 -9.65
C ILE A 80 -4.75 3.13 -10.24
N ALA A 81 -4.68 3.23 -11.54
CA ALA A 81 -4.91 4.52 -12.16
C ALA A 81 -6.35 4.94 -12.15
N SER A 82 -7.26 4.02 -12.02
CA SER A 82 -8.60 4.42 -12.00
C SER A 82 -8.95 4.96 -10.74
N PRO A 83 -9.38 5.77 -10.56
CA PRO A 83 -9.76 6.31 -9.55
C PRO A 83 -10.01 6.92 -8.75
N GLU A 84 -9.51 7.39 -8.25
CA GLU A 84 -9.75 8.19 -7.44
C GLU A 84 -10.05 9.27 -8.05
N PRO A 85 -11.07 9.70 -7.98
CA PRO A 85 -11.52 10.80 -8.61
C PRO A 85 -10.67 11.87 -8.45
N ALA A 86 -10.17 12.06 -7.75
CA ALA A 86 -9.55 13.14 -7.60
C ALA A 86 -8.47 13.21 -8.40
N THR A 87 -8.15 12.78 -8.81
CA THR A 87 -7.08 12.89 -9.42
C THR A 87 -7.00 12.89 -10.56
N ALA A 88 -7.43 12.92 -10.86
CA ALA A 88 -7.34 12.94 -11.63
C ALA A 88 -7.08 13.36 -12.52
N LYS A 89 -7.13 13.29 -12.76
CA LYS A 89 -6.78 13.47 -13.38
C LYS A 89 -6.06 13.66 -13.94
N VAL A 90 -5.88 13.53 -14.06
CA VAL A 90 -5.13 13.53 -14.45
C VAL A 90 -4.74 13.35 -15.10
N THR A 91 -4.70 13.43 -15.37
CA THR A 91 -4.26 13.29 -15.87
C THR A 91 -3.80 13.05 -16.43
N HIS A 92 -3.77 13.12 -16.70
CA HIS A 92 -3.22 12.91 -17.03
C HIS A 92 -2.74 12.72 -17.47
N LEU A 93 -2.70 12.77 -17.62
CA LEU A 93 -2.15 12.51 -17.90
C LEU A 93 -1.90 12.26 -18.39
N ALA A 94 -1.98 12.46 -18.61
CA ALA A 94 -1.64 12.19 -18.95
C ALA A 94 -1.39 11.85 -19.50
N ALA A 95 -1.46 11.90 -19.84
CA ALA A 95 -1.16 11.60 -20.23
C ALA A 95 -0.92 11.30 -20.94
N LYS A 96 -1.12 11.37 -21.45
CA LYS A 96 -0.80 11.08 -21.91
C LYS A 96 -0.38 11.14 -22.32
N ALA A 97 -0.47 11.12 -22.45
CA ALA A 97 0.06 11.13 -22.58
C ALA A 97 0.35 11.08 -22.63
#